data_f165bc731c135d0872793998cccb2431
#
_entry.id   f165bc731c135d0872793998cccb2431
#
_cell.length_a   1.000
_cell.length_b   1.000
_cell.length_c   1.000
_cell.angle_alpha   90.00
_cell.angle_beta   90.00
_cell.angle_gamma   90.00
#
_symmetry.space_group_name_H-M   'P 1'
#
loop_
_entity.id
_entity.type
_entity.pdbx_description
1 polymer ?
#
loop_
_entity_poly.entity_id
_entity_poly.type
_entity_poly.pdbx_seq_one_letter_code
_entity_poly.pdbx_strand_id
1 'polypeptide(L)'
;MQITFVVNSFSRQPTGGLKIIYQYANHFIKRGHTVTIVFCISNPVAKYKGKVPYAIRYMAQKVIVQKGPTWYPLDKNVKKVYTTAMNEKTIPDGNVVFATAVGTARPVAALPNCKGKKYYLIQGFENWSCSDDEVYETYNLGMTNIPIAKWLADIIRDKTNKEPYYIPNAIDTDLFHVVVKNENRCPHSIAMIYQRGEHKGFQYGYQVCLKLKEKYPDLRCHIFGLSQRNPEWPQWVKYVENATQEQLVGIYNSVSVFLCSSVEEGFGLCGAESMACGCAFATTGYRGVYTYAKDNVNALISPIKDVEALYENVCKLFEDKQLRIRLSQEGRKDIKQMSWHNAYEKMDRLVEGEK
;
A
#
# COMPACT_ATOMS: atom_id res chain seq x y z
N MET A 1 22.67 13.44 -6.38
CA MET A 1 22.33 12.68 -7.60
C MET A 1 21.01 13.18 -8.17
N GLN A 2 20.71 12.88 -9.44
CA GLN A 2 19.42 13.12 -10.08
C GLN A 2 18.66 11.79 -10.15
N ILE A 3 17.50 11.71 -9.48
CA ILE A 3 16.70 10.49 -9.30
C ILE A 3 15.32 10.72 -9.92
N THR A 4 14.88 9.80 -10.77
CA THR A 4 13.58 9.90 -11.44
C THR A 4 12.70 8.68 -11.11
N PHE A 5 11.48 8.94 -10.65
CA PHE A 5 10.43 7.93 -10.55
C PHE A 5 9.46 8.09 -11.71
N VAL A 6 9.19 7.01 -12.43
CA VAL A 6 8.23 6.99 -13.54
C VAL A 6 6.97 6.28 -13.06
N VAL A 7 5.86 7.00 -13.05
CA VAL A 7 4.55 6.49 -12.61
C VAL A 7 3.51 6.61 -13.75
N ASN A 8 2.60 5.67 -13.83
CA ASN A 8 1.56 5.62 -14.86
C ASN A 8 0.21 6.21 -14.42
N SER A 9 0.14 6.79 -13.22
CA SER A 9 -1.09 7.34 -12.66
C SER A 9 -0.82 8.56 -11.76
N PHE A 10 -1.85 9.37 -11.58
CA PHE A 10 -1.92 10.42 -10.56
C PHE A 10 -3.25 10.29 -9.83
N SER A 11 -3.21 10.25 -8.52
CA SER A 11 -4.42 10.18 -7.70
C SER A 11 -4.58 11.40 -6.80
N ARG A 12 -5.83 11.91 -6.73
CA ARG A 12 -6.26 12.92 -5.76
C ARG A 12 -6.72 12.33 -4.43
N GLN A 13 -6.81 10.99 -4.37
CA GLN A 13 -7.15 10.25 -3.17
C GLN A 13 -5.96 9.38 -2.75
N PRO A 14 -5.85 9.03 -1.46
CA PRO A 14 -4.80 8.16 -0.95
C PRO A 14 -4.71 6.84 -1.73
N THR A 15 -3.50 6.48 -2.16
CA THR A 15 -3.19 5.17 -2.73
C THR A 15 -1.88 4.66 -2.16
N GLY A 16 -1.84 3.37 -1.78
CA GLY A 16 -0.66 2.77 -1.15
C GLY A 16 0.59 2.89 -2.02
N GLY A 17 0.49 2.57 -3.31
CA GLY A 17 1.63 2.60 -4.22
C GLY A 17 2.24 3.99 -4.39
N LEU A 18 1.43 5.04 -4.56
CA LEU A 18 1.94 6.40 -4.66
C LEU A 18 2.48 6.90 -3.31
N LYS A 19 1.87 6.51 -2.17
CA LYS A 19 2.39 6.83 -0.83
C LYS A 19 3.84 6.38 -0.68
N ILE A 20 4.15 5.16 -1.06
CA ILE A 20 5.51 4.59 -1.01
C ILE A 20 6.50 5.39 -1.88
N ILE A 21 6.10 5.71 -3.11
CA ILE A 21 6.94 6.51 -4.03
C ILE A 21 7.20 7.91 -3.46
N TYR A 22 6.17 8.58 -2.94
CA TYR A 22 6.31 9.91 -2.34
C TYR A 22 7.18 9.89 -1.09
N GLN A 23 7.11 8.83 -0.31
CA GLN A 23 7.95 8.63 0.87
C GLN A 23 9.44 8.55 0.49
N TYR A 24 9.78 7.73 -0.52
CA TYR A 24 11.15 7.69 -1.05
C TYR A 24 11.58 9.01 -1.70
N ALA A 25 10.68 9.68 -2.43
CA ALA A 25 10.98 10.97 -3.04
C ALA A 25 11.34 12.03 -1.97
N ASN A 26 10.56 12.12 -0.89
CA ASN A 26 10.83 13.03 0.23
C ASN A 26 12.15 12.66 0.93
N HIS A 27 12.42 11.37 1.12
CA HIS A 27 13.68 10.91 1.71
C HIS A 27 14.88 11.36 0.88
N PHE A 28 14.87 11.13 -0.43
CA PHE A 28 15.98 11.53 -1.30
C PHE A 28 16.16 13.05 -1.37
N ILE A 29 15.08 13.85 -1.31
CA ILE A 29 15.19 15.32 -1.18
C ILE A 29 15.91 15.68 0.12
N LYS A 30 15.53 15.07 1.25
CA LYS A 30 16.21 15.30 2.56
C LYS A 30 17.70 14.90 2.54
N ARG A 31 18.06 13.93 1.71
CA ARG A 31 19.45 13.50 1.47
C ARG A 31 20.23 14.44 0.53
N GLY A 32 19.59 15.52 0.03
CA GLY A 32 20.21 16.49 -0.87
C GLY A 32 20.25 16.07 -2.35
N HIS A 33 19.45 15.09 -2.74
CA HIS A 33 19.32 14.70 -4.14
C HIS A 33 18.28 15.57 -4.88
N THR A 34 18.38 15.64 -6.19
CA THR A 34 17.34 16.20 -7.05
C THR A 34 16.39 15.08 -7.45
N VAL A 35 15.12 15.23 -7.12
CA VAL A 35 14.10 14.19 -7.40
C VAL A 35 13.07 14.70 -8.38
N THR A 36 12.77 13.87 -9.40
CA THR A 36 11.71 14.10 -10.36
C THR A 36 10.71 12.95 -10.32
N ILE A 37 9.43 13.24 -10.23
CA ILE A 37 8.36 12.25 -10.48
C ILE A 37 7.75 12.57 -11.84
N VAL A 38 7.85 11.63 -12.78
CA VAL A 38 7.23 11.72 -14.11
C VAL A 38 5.92 10.96 -14.10
N PHE A 39 4.82 11.68 -14.18
CA PHE A 39 3.48 11.16 -14.27
C PHE A 39 3.11 10.95 -15.74
N CYS A 40 3.22 9.72 -16.21
CA CYS A 40 2.86 9.35 -17.58
C CYS A 40 1.41 8.88 -17.63
N ILE A 41 0.52 9.75 -18.10
CA ILE A 41 -0.92 9.48 -18.19
C ILE A 41 -1.37 9.67 -19.62
N SER A 42 -1.54 8.58 -20.35
CA SER A 42 -1.87 8.57 -21.78
C SER A 42 -3.23 9.21 -22.10
N ASN A 43 -4.19 9.14 -21.18
CA ASN A 43 -5.51 9.72 -21.33
C ASN A 43 -5.78 10.80 -20.28
N PRO A 44 -5.41 12.08 -20.54
CA PRO A 44 -5.56 13.16 -19.59
C PRO A 44 -7.02 13.40 -19.22
N VAL A 45 -7.30 13.54 -17.90
CA VAL A 45 -8.64 13.77 -17.34
C VAL A 45 -9.70 12.89 -18.02
N ALA A 46 -9.50 11.56 -17.93
CA ALA A 46 -10.22 10.54 -18.72
C ALA A 46 -11.75 10.66 -18.68
N LYS A 47 -12.34 11.09 -17.54
CA LYS A 47 -13.80 11.27 -17.36
C LYS A 47 -14.43 12.28 -18.34
N TYR A 48 -13.62 13.14 -18.96
CA TYR A 48 -14.07 14.13 -19.96
C TYR A 48 -13.68 13.76 -21.39
N LYS A 49 -13.19 12.52 -21.62
CA LYS A 49 -12.93 12.01 -22.97
C LYS A 49 -14.22 12.06 -23.80
N GLY A 50 -14.12 12.60 -25.03
CA GLY A 50 -15.28 12.80 -25.91
C GLY A 50 -16.15 14.03 -25.61
N LYS A 51 -15.99 14.68 -24.43
CA LYS A 51 -16.76 15.86 -24.03
C LYS A 51 -15.95 17.16 -24.10
N VAL A 52 -14.63 17.08 -23.95
CA VAL A 52 -13.70 18.20 -23.92
C VAL A 52 -12.53 17.91 -24.85
N PRO A 53 -12.08 18.88 -25.68
CA PRO A 53 -10.94 18.73 -26.57
C PRO A 53 -9.68 18.25 -25.85
N TYR A 54 -8.89 17.42 -26.54
CA TYR A 54 -7.67 16.81 -25.96
C TYR A 54 -6.69 17.84 -25.42
N ALA A 55 -6.44 18.95 -26.15
CA ALA A 55 -5.50 19.98 -25.72
C ALA A 55 -5.90 20.61 -24.36
N ILE A 56 -7.19 20.87 -24.16
CA ILE A 56 -7.70 21.43 -22.90
C ILE A 56 -7.52 20.40 -21.78
N ARG A 57 -7.85 19.13 -22.02
CA ARG A 57 -7.65 18.06 -21.04
C ARG A 57 -6.16 17.85 -20.69
N TYR A 58 -5.28 17.96 -21.69
CA TYR A 58 -3.84 17.89 -21.50
C TYR A 58 -3.35 19.00 -20.57
N MET A 59 -3.72 20.24 -20.84
CA MET A 59 -3.35 21.40 -19.99
C MET A 59 -3.92 21.29 -18.60
N ALA A 60 -5.18 20.87 -18.46
CA ALA A 60 -5.80 20.65 -17.16
C ALA A 60 -5.06 19.58 -16.35
N GLN A 61 -4.69 18.45 -16.98
CA GLN A 61 -3.92 17.38 -16.32
C GLN A 61 -2.53 17.86 -15.90
N LYS A 62 -1.88 18.68 -16.75
CA LYS A 62 -0.58 19.27 -16.42
C LYS A 62 -0.66 20.16 -15.17
N VAL A 63 -1.66 21.02 -15.08
CA VAL A 63 -1.89 21.88 -13.91
C VAL A 63 -2.18 21.04 -12.65
N ILE A 64 -3.00 19.99 -12.78
CA ILE A 64 -3.32 19.07 -11.68
C ILE A 64 -2.05 18.42 -11.14
N VAL A 65 -1.21 17.88 -12.01
CA VAL A 65 0.05 17.23 -11.62
C VAL A 65 1.02 18.23 -10.98
N GLN A 66 1.13 19.46 -11.53
CA GLN A 66 2.00 20.49 -10.98
C GLN A 66 1.62 20.90 -9.55
N LYS A 67 0.33 20.96 -9.24
CA LYS A 67 -0.15 21.21 -7.87
C LYS A 67 0.25 20.10 -6.90
N GLY A 68 0.45 18.88 -7.40
CA GLY A 68 0.79 17.71 -6.59
C GLY A 68 -0.39 17.10 -5.84
N PRO A 69 -0.16 16.05 -5.05
CA PRO A 69 -1.18 15.43 -4.22
C PRO A 69 -1.59 16.36 -3.06
N THR A 70 -2.88 16.41 -2.75
CA THR A 70 -3.40 17.17 -1.59
C THR A 70 -3.50 16.31 -0.33
N TRP A 71 -3.46 14.99 -0.50
CA TRP A 71 -3.62 14.00 0.57
C TRP A 71 -2.29 13.52 1.17
N TYR A 72 -1.16 13.92 0.60
CA TYR A 72 0.17 13.54 1.05
C TYR A 72 1.11 14.76 1.05
N PRO A 73 1.90 14.98 2.11
CA PRO A 73 2.84 16.10 2.20
C PRO A 73 4.10 15.86 1.36
N LEU A 74 3.94 15.89 0.02
CA LEU A 74 5.06 15.77 -0.90
C LEU A 74 5.92 17.02 -0.83
N ASP A 75 7.24 16.85 -0.64
CA ASP A 75 8.19 17.97 -0.56
C ASP A 75 8.10 18.87 -1.80
N LYS A 76 8.07 20.18 -1.58
CA LYS A 76 7.93 21.21 -2.64
C LYS A 76 9.08 21.17 -3.66
N ASN A 77 10.25 20.68 -3.28
CA ASN A 77 11.43 20.55 -4.13
C ASN A 77 11.37 19.34 -5.06
N VAL A 78 10.42 18.40 -4.85
CA VAL A 78 10.17 17.31 -5.80
C VAL A 78 9.63 17.90 -7.10
N LYS A 79 10.36 17.74 -8.20
CA LYS A 79 9.92 18.15 -9.54
C LYS A 79 8.83 17.20 -10.04
N LYS A 80 7.72 17.76 -10.49
CA LYS A 80 6.58 17.02 -11.04
C LYS A 80 6.47 17.28 -12.53
N VAL A 81 6.62 16.25 -13.34
CA VAL A 81 6.53 16.31 -14.80
C VAL A 81 5.32 15.51 -15.26
N TYR A 82 4.46 16.11 -16.06
CA TYR A 82 3.37 15.43 -16.74
C TYR A 82 3.73 15.12 -18.19
N THR A 83 3.50 13.91 -18.61
CA THR A 83 3.65 13.46 -20.00
C THR A 83 2.59 12.43 -20.38
N THR A 84 2.41 12.22 -21.68
CA THR A 84 1.53 11.16 -22.21
C THR A 84 2.29 10.01 -22.84
N ALA A 85 3.63 10.11 -22.92
CA ALA A 85 4.51 9.08 -23.45
C ALA A 85 5.74 8.89 -22.55
N MET A 86 6.25 7.67 -22.46
CA MET A 86 7.47 7.30 -21.75
C MET A 86 8.56 7.00 -22.79
N ASN A 87 9.44 7.98 -23.02
CA ASN A 87 10.57 7.85 -23.95
C ASN A 87 11.73 8.76 -23.54
N GLU A 88 12.83 8.71 -24.28
CA GLU A 88 14.02 9.49 -24.01
C GLU A 88 13.81 11.02 -23.96
N LYS A 89 12.82 11.55 -24.71
CA LYS A 89 12.52 12.99 -24.76
C LYS A 89 11.68 13.46 -23.57
N THR A 90 10.94 12.58 -22.94
CA THR A 90 9.98 12.90 -21.86
C THR A 90 10.51 12.55 -20.48
N ILE A 91 11.47 11.64 -20.38
CA ILE A 91 12.15 11.29 -19.14
C ILE A 91 13.46 12.10 -19.05
N PRO A 92 13.71 12.86 -17.97
CA PRO A 92 14.93 13.65 -17.86
C PRO A 92 16.17 12.77 -17.74
N ASP A 93 17.33 13.32 -18.14
CA ASP A 93 18.62 12.70 -17.87
C ASP A 93 18.88 12.66 -16.37
N GLY A 94 19.61 11.65 -15.92
CA GLY A 94 19.85 11.48 -14.50
C GLY A 94 20.82 10.35 -14.16
N ASN A 95 20.99 10.12 -12.87
CA ASN A 95 21.84 9.05 -12.36
C ASN A 95 21.05 7.75 -12.15
N VAL A 96 19.74 7.89 -11.83
CA VAL A 96 18.88 6.78 -11.46
C VAL A 96 17.47 6.99 -11.99
N VAL A 97 16.87 5.93 -12.54
CA VAL A 97 15.47 5.93 -12.95
C VAL A 97 14.75 4.67 -12.43
N PHE A 98 13.59 4.88 -11.81
CA PHE A 98 12.73 3.82 -11.28
C PHE A 98 11.52 3.62 -12.16
N ALA A 99 11.30 2.39 -12.66
CA ALA A 99 9.97 1.90 -13.02
C ALA A 99 9.20 1.55 -11.74
N THR A 100 7.90 1.79 -11.70
CA THR A 100 7.09 1.62 -10.48
C THR A 100 5.82 0.79 -10.68
N ALA A 101 5.60 0.30 -11.89
CA ALA A 101 4.47 -0.55 -12.27
C ALA A 101 4.80 -1.34 -13.53
N VAL A 102 4.07 -2.43 -13.80
CA VAL A 102 4.20 -3.24 -15.04
C VAL A 102 4.19 -2.35 -16.29
N GLY A 103 3.25 -1.41 -16.39
CA GLY A 103 3.14 -0.51 -17.54
C GLY A 103 4.32 0.46 -17.71
N THR A 104 5.17 0.65 -16.68
CA THR A 104 6.37 1.51 -16.76
C THR A 104 7.65 0.71 -16.99
N ALA A 105 7.62 -0.62 -16.78
CA ALA A 105 8.82 -1.46 -16.78
C ALA A 105 9.50 -1.50 -18.15
N ARG A 106 8.78 -1.90 -19.22
CA ARG A 106 9.35 -1.98 -20.57
C ARG A 106 9.83 -0.62 -21.11
N PRO A 107 9.04 0.49 -21.02
CA PRO A 107 9.52 1.79 -21.44
C PRO A 107 10.78 2.25 -20.68
N VAL A 108 10.85 2.05 -19.36
CA VAL A 108 12.04 2.45 -18.57
C VAL A 108 13.25 1.57 -18.93
N ALA A 109 13.05 0.27 -19.11
CA ALA A 109 14.13 -0.63 -19.52
C ALA A 109 14.75 -0.21 -20.87
N ALA A 110 13.93 0.26 -21.81
CA ALA A 110 14.36 0.69 -23.16
C ALA A 110 15.04 2.06 -23.20
N LEU A 111 15.08 2.82 -22.10
CA LEU A 111 15.71 4.14 -22.06
C LEU A 111 17.23 4.05 -22.27
N PRO A 112 17.88 5.07 -22.92
CA PRO A 112 19.33 5.12 -23.07
C PRO A 112 20.05 5.35 -21.74
N ASN A 113 21.36 5.09 -21.72
CA ASN A 113 22.19 5.16 -20.50
C ASN A 113 22.27 6.55 -19.87
N CYS A 114 22.06 7.63 -20.63
CA CYS A 114 22.00 8.99 -20.09
C CYS A 114 20.86 9.21 -19.07
N LYS A 115 19.87 8.29 -19.00
CA LYS A 115 18.79 8.31 -17.98
C LYS A 115 19.21 7.65 -16.66
N GLY A 116 20.42 7.07 -16.62
CA GLY A 116 21.01 6.47 -15.43
C GLY A 116 20.72 4.99 -15.23
N LYS A 117 21.10 4.50 -14.05
CA LYS A 117 20.88 3.11 -13.63
C LYS A 117 19.39 2.85 -13.43
N LYS A 118 18.92 1.73 -13.93
CA LYS A 118 17.49 1.41 -14.01
C LYS A 118 17.10 0.44 -12.93
N TYR A 119 16.05 0.78 -12.18
CA TYR A 119 15.47 -0.02 -11.12
C TYR A 119 13.98 -0.26 -11.37
N TYR A 120 13.47 -1.37 -10.89
CA TYR A 120 12.04 -1.67 -10.93
C TYR A 120 11.52 -1.90 -9.52
N LEU A 121 10.79 -0.93 -8.96
CA LEU A 121 10.10 -1.02 -7.67
C LEU A 121 8.78 -1.75 -7.88
N ILE A 122 8.70 -3.01 -7.43
CA ILE A 122 7.59 -3.93 -7.67
C ILE A 122 6.69 -3.97 -6.46
N GLN A 123 5.48 -3.39 -6.58
CA GLN A 123 4.55 -3.18 -5.48
C GLN A 123 3.39 -4.19 -5.42
N GLY A 124 3.27 -5.05 -6.42
CA GLY A 124 2.26 -6.09 -6.52
C GLY A 124 2.48 -6.95 -7.75
N PHE A 125 1.70 -8.01 -7.88
CA PHE A 125 1.62 -8.80 -9.09
C PHE A 125 0.52 -8.23 -9.98
N GLU A 126 0.91 -7.32 -10.86
CA GLU A 126 -0.01 -6.41 -11.55
C GLU A 126 -0.59 -7.04 -12.84
N ASN A 127 -1.23 -8.21 -12.70
CA ASN A 127 -1.82 -8.95 -13.83
C ASN A 127 -3.26 -8.51 -14.21
N TRP A 128 -3.80 -7.46 -13.58
CA TRP A 128 -5.15 -6.96 -13.91
C TRP A 128 -5.27 -6.26 -15.26
N SER A 129 -4.15 -5.95 -15.91
CA SER A 129 -4.10 -5.28 -17.23
C SER A 129 -3.34 -6.06 -18.30
N CYS A 130 -2.76 -7.20 -17.96
CA CYS A 130 -1.97 -8.04 -18.83
C CYS A 130 -1.95 -9.49 -18.31
N SER A 131 -1.42 -10.43 -19.09
CA SER A 131 -1.25 -11.82 -18.67
C SER A 131 -0.14 -11.98 -17.62
N ASP A 132 -0.16 -13.10 -16.89
CA ASP A 132 0.89 -13.45 -15.93
C ASP A 132 2.26 -13.53 -16.61
N ASP A 133 2.32 -14.09 -17.83
CA ASP A 133 3.56 -14.19 -18.61
C ASP A 133 4.13 -12.81 -18.95
N GLU A 134 3.28 -11.85 -19.36
CA GLU A 134 3.71 -10.48 -19.59
C GLU A 134 4.26 -9.82 -18.32
N VAL A 135 3.69 -10.12 -17.14
CA VAL A 135 4.25 -9.66 -15.85
C VAL A 135 5.63 -10.28 -15.63
N TYR A 136 5.78 -11.62 -15.81
CA TYR A 136 7.07 -12.30 -15.63
C TYR A 136 8.16 -11.80 -16.58
N GLU A 137 7.81 -11.48 -17.82
CA GLU A 137 8.74 -10.89 -18.77
C GLU A 137 9.31 -9.54 -18.28
N THR A 138 8.51 -8.73 -17.56
CA THR A 138 9.00 -7.46 -17.01
C THR A 138 10.12 -7.62 -15.98
N TYR A 139 10.18 -8.76 -15.30
CA TYR A 139 11.25 -9.05 -14.33
C TYR A 139 12.59 -9.38 -15.00
N ASN A 140 12.57 -9.75 -16.28
CA ASN A 140 13.74 -10.13 -17.08
C ASN A 140 14.29 -9.00 -17.98
N LEU A 141 13.85 -7.75 -17.80
CA LEU A 141 14.25 -6.61 -18.64
C LEU A 141 15.65 -6.03 -18.31
N GLY A 142 16.45 -6.68 -17.49
CA GLY A 142 17.80 -6.24 -17.16
C GLY A 142 17.89 -5.13 -16.11
N MET A 143 16.78 -4.75 -15.51
CA MET A 143 16.74 -3.82 -14.37
C MET A 143 17.00 -4.56 -13.05
N THR A 144 17.43 -3.82 -12.02
CA THR A 144 17.46 -4.36 -10.65
C THR A 144 16.02 -4.37 -10.10
N ASN A 145 15.47 -5.55 -9.85
CA ASN A 145 14.14 -5.72 -9.29
C ASN A 145 14.14 -5.48 -7.77
N ILE A 146 13.22 -4.64 -7.30
CA ILE A 146 13.05 -4.27 -5.89
C ILE A 146 11.63 -4.63 -5.45
N PRO A 147 11.36 -5.90 -5.06
CA PRO A 147 10.05 -6.29 -4.53
C PRO A 147 9.86 -5.78 -3.11
N ILE A 148 8.59 -5.40 -2.79
CA ILE A 148 8.19 -4.90 -1.47
C ILE A 148 7.66 -5.99 -0.51
N ALA A 149 7.53 -7.21 -0.97
CA ALA A 149 7.00 -8.32 -0.20
C ALA A 149 7.77 -9.61 -0.53
N LYS A 150 7.87 -10.50 0.46
CA LYS A 150 8.64 -11.75 0.32
C LYS A 150 8.12 -12.62 -0.83
N TRP A 151 6.81 -12.80 -0.94
CA TRP A 151 6.21 -13.60 -2.01
C TRP A 151 6.51 -13.08 -3.43
N LEU A 152 6.65 -11.75 -3.58
CA LEU A 152 7.09 -11.15 -4.85
C LEU A 152 8.56 -11.45 -5.13
N ALA A 153 9.41 -11.40 -4.09
CA ALA A 153 10.82 -11.76 -4.21
C ALA A 153 10.99 -13.23 -4.62
N ASP A 154 10.19 -14.12 -4.04
CA ASP A 154 10.22 -15.55 -4.35
C ASP A 154 9.78 -15.81 -5.80
N ILE A 155 8.72 -15.16 -6.30
CA ILE A 155 8.32 -15.23 -7.73
C ILE A 155 9.42 -14.71 -8.65
N ILE A 156 10.01 -13.56 -8.33
CA ILE A 156 11.07 -12.97 -9.16
C ILE A 156 12.28 -13.91 -9.23
N ARG A 157 12.69 -14.47 -8.09
CA ARG A 157 13.79 -15.47 -8.04
C ARG A 157 13.49 -16.66 -8.92
N ASP A 158 12.30 -17.23 -8.82
CA ASP A 158 11.85 -18.38 -9.62
C ASP A 158 11.87 -18.06 -11.12
N LYS A 159 11.34 -16.90 -11.53
CA LYS A 159 11.18 -16.53 -12.94
C LYS A 159 12.42 -15.96 -13.60
N THR A 160 13.41 -15.49 -12.83
CA THR A 160 14.62 -14.86 -13.38
C THR A 160 15.90 -15.62 -13.09
N ASN A 161 15.87 -16.60 -12.18
CA ASN A 161 17.06 -17.27 -11.62
C ASN A 161 18.07 -16.26 -11.02
N LYS A 162 17.59 -15.09 -10.55
CA LYS A 162 18.40 -14.04 -9.93
C LYS A 162 17.80 -13.63 -8.60
N GLU A 163 18.64 -13.31 -7.63
CA GLU A 163 18.19 -12.78 -6.35
C GLU A 163 17.77 -11.30 -6.53
N PRO A 164 16.49 -10.93 -6.26
CA PRO A 164 16.08 -9.54 -6.29
C PRO A 164 16.59 -8.79 -5.07
N TYR A 165 16.70 -7.47 -5.17
CA TYR A 165 17.08 -6.63 -4.03
C TYR A 165 15.84 -6.34 -3.16
N TYR A 166 15.57 -7.23 -2.22
CA TYR A 166 14.36 -7.20 -1.41
C TYR A 166 14.37 -6.05 -0.38
N ILE A 167 13.44 -5.10 -0.54
CA ILE A 167 13.15 -4.04 0.43
C ILE A 167 11.67 -4.12 0.81
N PRO A 168 11.31 -4.68 1.98
CA PRO A 168 9.90 -4.73 2.38
C PRO A 168 9.32 -3.33 2.53
N ASN A 169 8.02 -3.19 2.29
CA ASN A 169 7.32 -1.96 2.64
C ASN A 169 7.51 -1.67 4.13
N ALA A 170 7.63 -0.39 4.44
CA ALA A 170 7.83 0.09 5.78
C ALA A 170 6.57 0.80 6.31
N ILE A 171 6.45 0.81 7.63
CA ILE A 171 5.38 1.49 8.37
C ILE A 171 5.99 2.68 9.13
N ASP A 172 5.29 3.80 9.09
CA ASP A 172 5.62 4.98 9.89
C ASP A 172 5.20 4.73 11.34
N THR A 173 6.11 4.13 12.12
CA THR A 173 5.85 3.76 13.51
C THR A 173 5.91 4.96 14.48
N ASP A 174 6.35 6.12 14.02
CA ASP A 174 6.25 7.36 14.78
C ASP A 174 4.84 7.92 14.70
N LEU A 175 4.20 7.79 13.55
CA LEU A 175 2.80 8.15 13.35
C LEU A 175 1.85 7.05 13.86
N PHE A 176 2.00 5.82 13.37
CA PHE A 176 1.17 4.68 13.75
C PHE A 176 1.75 4.02 15.00
N HIS A 177 1.29 4.42 16.16
CA HIS A 177 1.75 3.89 17.44
C HIS A 177 0.59 3.67 18.42
N VAL A 178 0.88 2.97 19.50
CA VAL A 178 -0.10 2.71 20.56
C VAL A 178 -0.30 3.97 21.41
N VAL A 179 -1.50 4.52 21.37
CA VAL A 179 -1.99 5.59 22.25
C VAL A 179 -2.80 4.98 23.39
N VAL A 180 -3.67 4.01 23.08
CA VAL A 180 -4.47 3.26 24.04
C VAL A 180 -4.04 1.79 23.97
N LYS A 181 -3.62 1.21 25.09
CA LYS A 181 -3.26 -0.21 25.14
C LYS A 181 -4.46 -1.10 24.84
N ASN A 182 -4.25 -2.23 24.16
CA ASN A 182 -5.33 -3.14 23.73
C ASN A 182 -6.22 -3.61 24.89
N GLU A 183 -5.62 -3.89 26.04
CA GLU A 183 -6.33 -4.32 27.25
C GLU A 183 -7.35 -3.30 27.79
N ASN A 184 -7.20 -2.03 27.42
CA ASN A 184 -8.05 -0.91 27.84
C ASN A 184 -9.11 -0.54 26.80
N ARG A 185 -9.13 -1.23 25.65
CA ARG A 185 -10.13 -1.01 24.60
C ARG A 185 -11.37 -1.84 24.82
N CYS A 186 -12.48 -1.41 24.22
CA CYS A 186 -13.70 -2.24 24.20
C CYS A 186 -13.39 -3.61 23.57
N PRO A 187 -13.61 -4.74 24.27
CA PRO A 187 -13.28 -6.05 23.76
C PRO A 187 -14.02 -6.39 22.46
N HIS A 188 -15.32 -6.05 22.36
CA HIS A 188 -16.14 -6.25 21.20
C HIS A 188 -16.09 -5.04 20.26
N SER A 189 -14.89 -4.72 19.77
CA SER A 189 -14.69 -3.61 18.84
C SER A 189 -13.77 -4.00 17.69
N ILE A 190 -14.22 -3.68 16.48
CA ILE A 190 -13.49 -3.97 15.23
C ILE A 190 -13.35 -2.73 14.36
N ALA A 191 -12.28 -2.68 13.58
CA ALA A 191 -12.16 -1.80 12.44
C ALA A 191 -11.84 -2.59 11.18
N MET A 192 -12.31 -2.13 10.03
CA MET A 192 -11.99 -2.68 8.73
C MET A 192 -12.02 -1.61 7.64
N ILE A 193 -11.34 -1.87 6.53
CA ILE A 193 -11.33 -0.97 5.39
C ILE A 193 -12.45 -1.33 4.39
N TYR A 194 -13.14 -0.31 3.87
CA TYR A 194 -14.05 -0.44 2.74
C TYR A 194 -13.35 -0.06 1.44
N GLN A 195 -13.12 -1.02 0.60
CA GLN A 195 -12.62 -0.84 -0.76
C GLN A 195 -13.48 -1.63 -1.74
N ARG A 196 -13.75 -1.03 -2.90
CA ARG A 196 -14.46 -1.70 -3.99
C ARG A 196 -13.52 -2.65 -4.71
N GLY A 197 -14.08 -3.73 -5.26
CA GLY A 197 -13.35 -4.76 -6.00
C GLY A 197 -13.33 -6.09 -5.26
N GLU A 198 -13.54 -7.16 -6.00
CA GLU A 198 -13.60 -8.52 -5.45
C GLU A 198 -12.32 -8.94 -4.74
N HIS A 199 -11.16 -8.52 -5.28
CA HIS A 199 -9.85 -8.78 -4.68
C HIS A 199 -9.66 -8.14 -3.30
N LYS A 200 -10.46 -7.12 -2.96
CA LYS A 200 -10.44 -6.49 -1.63
C LYS A 200 -11.33 -7.19 -0.62
N GLY A 201 -12.21 -8.08 -1.05
CA GLY A 201 -12.94 -9.01 -0.20
C GLY A 201 -13.84 -8.37 0.86
N PHE A 202 -14.18 -7.08 0.76
CA PHE A 202 -14.97 -6.37 1.77
C PHE A 202 -16.25 -7.10 2.14
N GLN A 203 -16.94 -7.70 1.15
CA GLN A 203 -18.19 -8.44 1.36
C GLN A 203 -18.05 -9.57 2.37
N TYR A 204 -16.92 -10.28 2.40
CA TYR A 204 -16.68 -11.37 3.36
C TYR A 204 -16.50 -10.82 4.79
N GLY A 205 -15.70 -9.76 4.95
CA GLY A 205 -15.52 -9.11 6.26
C GLY A 205 -16.82 -8.48 6.77
N TYR A 206 -17.65 -7.93 5.88
CA TYR A 206 -18.94 -7.36 6.27
C TYR A 206 -19.94 -8.45 6.74
N GLN A 207 -19.94 -9.62 6.11
CA GLN A 207 -20.72 -10.77 6.59
C GLN A 207 -20.25 -11.20 8.00
N VAL A 208 -18.94 -11.22 8.26
CA VAL A 208 -18.41 -11.45 9.61
C VAL A 208 -18.95 -10.41 10.60
N CYS A 209 -18.97 -9.12 10.23
CA CYS A 209 -19.51 -8.07 11.10
C CYS A 209 -20.98 -8.28 11.43
N LEU A 210 -21.81 -8.74 10.49
CA LEU A 210 -23.22 -9.03 10.73
C LEU A 210 -23.37 -10.19 11.72
N LYS A 211 -22.67 -11.31 11.52
CA LYS A 211 -22.68 -12.46 12.44
C LYS A 211 -22.19 -12.08 13.84
N LEU A 212 -21.13 -11.26 13.92
CA LEU A 212 -20.63 -10.76 15.21
C LEU A 212 -21.67 -9.88 15.91
N LYS A 213 -22.41 -9.06 15.19
CA LYS A 213 -23.45 -8.20 15.79
C LYS A 213 -24.61 -9.00 16.37
N GLU A 214 -24.97 -10.12 15.76
CA GLU A 214 -25.97 -11.04 16.31
C GLU A 214 -25.51 -11.68 17.62
N LYS A 215 -24.24 -12.13 17.69
CA LYS A 215 -23.67 -12.76 18.89
C LYS A 215 -23.31 -11.75 19.98
N TYR A 216 -22.83 -10.55 19.59
CA TYR A 216 -22.37 -9.49 20.50
C TYR A 216 -23.17 -8.20 20.24
N PRO A 217 -24.34 -8.00 20.91
CA PRO A 217 -25.18 -6.81 20.69
C PRO A 217 -24.49 -5.48 20.97
N ASP A 218 -23.43 -5.46 21.82
CA ASP A 218 -22.60 -4.31 22.14
C ASP A 218 -21.45 -4.07 21.12
N LEU A 219 -21.39 -4.85 20.02
CA LEU A 219 -20.36 -4.71 19.00
C LEU A 219 -20.24 -3.27 18.50
N ARG A 220 -19.01 -2.75 18.51
CA ARG A 220 -18.60 -1.47 17.89
C ARG A 220 -17.84 -1.76 16.59
N CYS A 221 -18.42 -1.35 15.47
CA CYS A 221 -17.81 -1.55 14.16
C CYS A 221 -17.46 -0.21 13.52
N HIS A 222 -16.17 -0.01 13.23
CA HIS A 222 -15.64 1.15 12.55
C HIS A 222 -15.19 0.74 11.15
N ILE A 223 -15.79 1.33 10.13
CA ILE A 223 -15.39 1.14 8.74
C ILE A 223 -14.84 2.46 8.22
N PHE A 224 -13.76 2.41 7.46
CA PHE A 224 -13.22 3.57 6.77
C PHE A 224 -12.92 3.23 5.32
N GLY A 225 -12.93 4.25 4.45
CA GLY A 225 -12.67 4.04 3.03
C GLY A 225 -12.71 5.33 2.22
N LEU A 226 -12.51 5.20 0.91
CA LEU A 226 -12.49 6.34 -0.01
C LEU A 226 -13.84 6.56 -0.73
N SER A 227 -14.72 5.59 -0.70
CA SER A 227 -16.06 5.67 -1.30
C SER A 227 -17.05 6.24 -0.31
N GLN A 228 -18.15 6.79 -0.81
CA GLN A 228 -19.27 7.20 0.03
C GLN A 228 -19.80 6.02 0.85
N ARG A 229 -20.32 6.33 2.05
CA ARG A 229 -21.00 5.35 2.89
C ARG A 229 -22.13 4.67 2.12
N ASN A 230 -22.22 3.35 2.22
CA ASN A 230 -23.41 2.66 1.70
C ASN A 230 -24.63 3.06 2.56
N PRO A 231 -25.70 3.61 1.96
CA PRO A 231 -26.89 4.04 2.70
C PRO A 231 -27.63 2.88 3.40
N GLU A 232 -27.45 1.65 2.93
CA GLU A 232 -28.04 0.44 3.52
C GLU A 232 -27.36 -0.05 4.80
N TRP A 233 -26.18 0.49 5.13
CA TRP A 233 -25.52 0.08 6.37
C TRP A 233 -26.26 0.59 7.60
N PRO A 234 -26.47 -0.28 8.60
CA PRO A 234 -27.17 0.07 9.81
C PRO A 234 -26.41 1.12 10.63
N GLN A 235 -27.13 1.82 11.53
CA GLN A 235 -26.58 2.93 12.32
C GLN A 235 -25.45 2.52 13.27
N TRP A 236 -25.39 1.25 13.69
CA TRP A 236 -24.30 0.76 14.54
C TRP A 236 -22.96 0.66 13.81
N VAL A 237 -22.93 0.72 12.47
CA VAL A 237 -21.71 0.83 11.67
C VAL A 237 -21.30 2.29 11.58
N LYS A 238 -20.21 2.63 12.25
CA LYS A 238 -19.57 3.94 12.11
C LYS A 238 -18.69 3.95 10.86
N TYR A 239 -18.88 4.95 10.01
CA TYR A 239 -18.11 5.08 8.78
C TYR A 239 -17.36 6.41 8.72
N VAL A 240 -16.08 6.34 8.32
CA VAL A 240 -15.26 7.53 8.08
C VAL A 240 -14.81 7.51 6.61
N GLU A 241 -15.32 8.47 5.85
CA GLU A 241 -14.95 8.68 4.46
C GLU A 241 -13.66 9.52 4.36
N ASN A 242 -12.72 9.09 3.50
CA ASN A 242 -11.46 9.79 3.26
C ASN A 242 -10.68 10.12 4.55
N ALA A 243 -10.59 9.15 5.47
CA ALA A 243 -9.89 9.32 6.73
C ALA A 243 -8.45 9.83 6.51
N THR A 244 -8.06 10.86 7.27
CA THR A 244 -6.65 11.28 7.34
C THR A 244 -5.81 10.25 8.07
N GLN A 245 -4.49 10.35 8.00
CA GLN A 245 -3.62 9.43 8.71
C GLN A 245 -3.81 9.51 10.24
N GLU A 246 -4.02 10.71 10.77
CA GLU A 246 -4.31 10.94 12.20
C GLU A 246 -5.66 10.33 12.60
N GLN A 247 -6.68 10.44 11.73
CA GLN A 247 -7.96 9.78 11.97
C GLN A 247 -7.82 8.25 11.94
N LEU A 248 -6.98 7.69 11.05
CA LEU A 248 -6.69 6.25 11.04
C LEU A 248 -6.00 5.81 12.33
N VAL A 249 -5.03 6.57 12.85
CA VAL A 249 -4.42 6.31 14.17
C VAL A 249 -5.49 6.28 15.25
N GLY A 250 -6.42 7.24 15.25
CA GLY A 250 -7.56 7.27 16.19
C GLY A 250 -8.46 6.04 16.05
N ILE A 251 -8.82 5.64 14.84
CA ILE A 251 -9.65 4.46 14.57
C ILE A 251 -8.94 3.19 15.09
N TYR A 252 -7.67 2.96 14.69
CA TYR A 252 -6.92 1.79 15.13
C TYR A 252 -6.74 1.72 16.66
N ASN A 253 -6.57 2.86 17.33
CA ASN A 253 -6.45 2.92 18.79
C ASN A 253 -7.80 2.79 19.52
N SER A 254 -8.94 2.95 18.83
CA SER A 254 -10.28 2.84 19.42
C SER A 254 -10.84 1.42 19.43
N VAL A 255 -10.23 0.48 18.70
CA VAL A 255 -10.73 -0.90 18.54
C VAL A 255 -9.73 -1.93 19.04
N SER A 256 -10.23 -3.06 19.51
CA SER A 256 -9.41 -4.18 20.00
C SER A 256 -8.88 -5.05 18.85
N VAL A 257 -9.67 -5.21 17.77
CA VAL A 257 -9.34 -6.06 16.63
C VAL A 257 -9.40 -5.27 15.32
N PHE A 258 -8.42 -5.46 14.46
CA PHE A 258 -8.51 -5.08 13.05
C PHE A 258 -8.83 -6.31 12.22
N LEU A 259 -9.89 -6.20 11.40
CA LEU A 259 -10.39 -7.27 10.53
C LEU A 259 -10.02 -6.97 9.09
N CYS A 260 -9.28 -7.89 8.46
CA CYS A 260 -8.95 -7.79 7.03
C CYS A 260 -9.44 -9.04 6.29
N SER A 261 -10.27 -8.86 5.29
CA SER A 261 -10.87 -9.95 4.50
C SER A 261 -10.41 -9.95 3.04
N SER A 262 -9.25 -9.34 2.76
CA SER A 262 -8.71 -9.24 1.41
C SER A 262 -8.47 -10.62 0.78
N VAL A 263 -8.70 -10.71 -0.53
CA VAL A 263 -8.42 -11.90 -1.33
C VAL A 263 -7.01 -11.80 -1.93
N GLU A 264 -6.62 -10.59 -2.34
CA GLU A 264 -5.31 -10.32 -2.95
C GLU A 264 -4.82 -8.91 -2.55
N GLU A 265 -3.60 -8.83 -2.06
CA GLU A 265 -2.88 -7.59 -1.75
C GLU A 265 -1.38 -7.80 -2.01
N GLY A 266 -0.71 -6.77 -2.50
CA GLY A 266 0.75 -6.80 -2.63
C GLY A 266 1.46 -6.89 -1.28
N PHE A 267 0.97 -6.12 -0.29
CA PHE A 267 1.51 -6.08 1.08
C PHE A 267 0.39 -6.02 2.13
N GLY A 268 -0.57 -5.08 2.00
CA GLY A 268 -1.64 -4.87 2.98
C GLY A 268 -1.26 -3.86 4.07
N LEU A 269 -0.97 -2.62 3.68
CA LEU A 269 -0.52 -1.55 4.60
C LEU A 269 -1.44 -1.35 5.81
N CYS A 270 -2.77 -1.37 5.63
CA CYS A 270 -3.73 -1.15 6.72
C CYS A 270 -3.61 -2.21 7.84
N GLY A 271 -3.34 -3.47 7.48
CA GLY A 271 -3.06 -4.53 8.45
C GLY A 271 -1.83 -4.21 9.29
N ALA A 272 -0.73 -3.87 8.65
CA ALA A 272 0.52 -3.54 9.34
C ALA A 272 0.41 -2.24 10.16
N GLU A 273 -0.27 -1.20 9.64
CA GLU A 273 -0.55 0.05 10.38
C GLU A 273 -1.39 -0.21 11.64
N SER A 274 -2.41 -1.07 11.55
CA SER A 274 -3.25 -1.44 12.69
C SER A 274 -2.47 -2.22 13.75
N MET A 275 -1.58 -3.13 13.34
CA MET A 275 -0.69 -3.86 14.25
C MET A 275 0.30 -2.91 14.94
N ALA A 276 0.83 -1.91 14.23
CA ALA A 276 1.67 -0.86 14.83
C ALA A 276 0.93 -0.08 15.92
N CYS A 277 -0.37 0.18 15.71
CA CYS A 277 -1.26 0.80 16.70
C CYS A 277 -1.74 -0.18 17.78
N GLY A 278 -1.31 -1.45 17.77
CA GLY A 278 -1.63 -2.44 18.81
C GLY A 278 -3.02 -3.04 18.68
N CYS A 279 -3.62 -3.12 17.50
CA CYS A 279 -4.77 -4.01 17.27
C CYS A 279 -4.31 -5.47 17.29
N ALA A 280 -5.14 -6.37 17.83
CA ALA A 280 -5.04 -7.77 17.47
C ALA A 280 -5.51 -7.92 16.01
N PHE A 281 -4.83 -8.72 15.23
CA PHE A 281 -5.06 -8.81 13.79
C PHE A 281 -5.73 -10.14 13.42
N ALA A 282 -6.96 -10.05 12.91
CA ALA A 282 -7.69 -11.15 12.28
C ALA A 282 -7.73 -10.91 10.77
N THR A 283 -7.22 -11.85 9.99
CA THR A 283 -7.04 -11.64 8.55
C THR A 283 -7.24 -12.91 7.76
N THR A 284 -7.54 -12.73 6.47
CA THR A 284 -7.41 -13.81 5.48
C THR A 284 -5.96 -13.96 5.03
N GLY A 285 -5.60 -15.17 4.55
CA GLY A 285 -4.25 -15.54 4.11
C GLY A 285 -3.92 -15.06 2.70
N TYR A 286 -4.12 -13.77 2.36
CA TYR A 286 -3.64 -13.23 1.09
C TYR A 286 -2.11 -13.19 1.06
N ARG A 287 -1.51 -13.33 -0.14
CA ARG A 287 -0.06 -13.53 -0.29
C ARG A 287 0.79 -12.48 0.43
N GLY A 288 0.39 -11.21 0.35
CA GLY A 288 1.13 -10.10 0.95
C GLY A 288 1.19 -10.13 2.46
N VAL A 289 0.18 -10.70 3.14
CA VAL A 289 0.08 -10.73 4.61
C VAL A 289 1.21 -11.51 5.26
N TYR A 290 1.67 -12.59 4.64
CA TYR A 290 2.76 -13.42 5.15
C TYR A 290 4.12 -12.72 5.19
N THR A 291 4.21 -11.49 4.68
CA THR A 291 5.40 -10.65 4.84
C THR A 291 5.60 -10.20 6.30
N TYR A 292 4.50 -10.03 7.04
CA TYR A 292 4.53 -9.49 8.41
C TYR A 292 3.65 -10.23 9.41
N ALA A 293 2.66 -11.01 8.97
CA ALA A 293 1.77 -11.76 9.84
C ALA A 293 2.13 -13.27 9.84
N LYS A 294 2.09 -13.85 11.04
CA LYS A 294 2.34 -15.27 11.30
C LYS A 294 1.18 -15.81 12.14
N ASP A 295 0.50 -16.83 11.63
CA ASP A 295 -0.67 -17.40 12.30
C ASP A 295 -0.34 -17.90 13.71
N ASN A 296 -1.24 -17.62 14.66
CA ASN A 296 -1.12 -17.93 16.11
C ASN A 296 0.11 -17.33 16.82
N VAL A 297 0.95 -16.55 16.12
CA VAL A 297 2.13 -15.87 16.69
C VAL A 297 1.84 -14.39 16.92
N ASN A 298 1.43 -13.66 15.86
CA ASN A 298 1.16 -12.22 15.89
C ASN A 298 -0.15 -11.81 15.19
N ALA A 299 -0.89 -12.79 14.64
CA ALA A 299 -2.18 -12.63 13.98
C ALA A 299 -2.96 -13.95 14.07
N LEU A 300 -4.27 -13.93 13.76
CA LEU A 300 -5.05 -15.10 13.40
C LEU A 300 -5.37 -15.03 11.91
N ILE A 301 -4.99 -16.08 11.17
CA ILE A 301 -5.11 -16.13 9.71
C ILE A 301 -6.10 -17.22 9.31
N SER A 302 -7.10 -16.86 8.51
CA SER A 302 -8.07 -17.80 7.93
C SER A 302 -7.84 -17.98 6.43
N PRO A 303 -8.38 -19.02 5.80
CA PRO A 303 -8.41 -19.11 4.35
C PRO A 303 -9.10 -17.89 3.71
N ILE A 304 -8.68 -17.54 2.50
CA ILE A 304 -9.33 -16.46 1.73
C ILE A 304 -10.78 -16.86 1.40
N LYS A 305 -11.71 -15.89 1.49
CA LYS A 305 -13.16 -16.07 1.25
C LYS A 305 -13.88 -16.96 2.28
N ASP A 306 -13.20 -17.48 3.27
CA ASP A 306 -13.79 -18.29 4.34
C ASP A 306 -14.33 -17.38 5.46
N VAL A 307 -15.62 -17.07 5.37
CA VAL A 307 -16.32 -16.19 6.33
C VAL A 307 -16.40 -16.84 7.71
N GLU A 308 -16.59 -18.18 7.76
CA GLU A 308 -16.75 -18.87 9.04
C GLU A 308 -15.45 -18.92 9.83
N ALA A 309 -14.36 -19.35 9.20
CA ALA A 309 -13.06 -19.37 9.86
C ALA A 309 -12.62 -17.96 10.31
N LEU A 310 -12.90 -16.92 9.50
CA LEU A 310 -12.58 -15.54 9.87
C LEU A 310 -13.44 -15.05 11.04
N TYR A 311 -14.73 -15.41 11.07
CA TYR A 311 -15.66 -15.13 12.18
C TYR A 311 -15.20 -15.80 13.47
N GLU A 312 -14.84 -17.10 13.43
CA GLU A 312 -14.34 -17.83 14.58
C GLU A 312 -13.04 -17.21 15.13
N ASN A 313 -12.13 -16.78 14.26
CA ASN A 313 -10.90 -16.08 14.66
C ASN A 313 -11.20 -14.78 15.41
N VAL A 314 -12.19 -13.98 14.96
CA VAL A 314 -12.58 -12.77 15.69
C VAL A 314 -13.24 -13.12 17.02
N CYS A 315 -14.10 -14.14 17.08
CA CYS A 315 -14.70 -14.63 18.33
C CYS A 315 -13.63 -15.03 19.34
N LYS A 316 -12.63 -15.80 18.94
CA LYS A 316 -11.49 -16.17 19.81
C LYS A 316 -10.79 -14.93 20.38
N LEU A 317 -10.56 -13.90 19.56
CA LEU A 317 -9.95 -12.65 20.02
C LEU A 317 -10.84 -11.84 20.97
N PHE A 318 -12.16 -11.94 20.86
CA PHE A 318 -13.09 -11.29 21.76
C PHE A 318 -13.18 -12.00 23.11
N GLU A 319 -13.25 -13.32 23.09
CA GLU A 319 -13.46 -14.17 24.27
C GLU A 319 -12.18 -14.42 25.06
N ASP A 320 -11.02 -14.58 24.38
CA ASP A 320 -9.73 -14.78 25.03
C ASP A 320 -8.93 -13.46 25.09
N LYS A 321 -9.07 -12.75 26.22
CA LYS A 321 -8.34 -11.50 26.46
C LYS A 321 -6.82 -11.70 26.44
N GLN A 322 -6.30 -12.82 26.96
CA GLN A 322 -4.86 -13.06 27.03
C GLN A 322 -4.28 -13.32 25.64
N LEU A 323 -4.94 -14.14 24.83
CA LEU A 323 -4.58 -14.35 23.44
C LEU A 323 -4.55 -13.02 22.67
N ARG A 324 -5.62 -12.23 22.78
CA ARG A 324 -5.74 -10.93 22.10
C ARG A 324 -4.61 -9.98 22.44
N ILE A 325 -4.28 -9.85 23.73
CA ILE A 325 -3.19 -8.98 24.20
C ILE A 325 -1.84 -9.51 23.69
N ARG A 326 -1.59 -10.79 23.80
CA ARG A 326 -0.34 -11.43 23.33
C ARG A 326 -0.11 -11.18 21.86
N LEU A 327 -1.09 -11.48 21.01
CA LEU A 327 -0.98 -11.28 19.56
C LEU A 327 -0.78 -9.80 19.19
N SER A 328 -1.48 -8.90 19.88
CA SER A 328 -1.31 -7.46 19.70
C SER A 328 0.12 -6.98 20.05
N GLN A 329 0.72 -7.50 21.12
CA GLN A 329 2.07 -7.14 21.54
C GLN A 329 3.14 -7.68 20.58
N GLU A 330 3.04 -8.97 20.19
CA GLU A 330 3.97 -9.58 19.25
C GLU A 330 3.83 -8.91 17.85
N GLY A 331 2.60 -8.64 17.40
CA GLY A 331 2.38 -7.93 16.14
C GLY A 331 3.05 -6.55 16.11
N ARG A 332 2.88 -5.77 17.17
CA ARG A 332 3.56 -4.47 17.30
C ARG A 332 5.09 -4.61 17.29
N LYS A 333 5.64 -5.60 17.97
CA LYS A 333 7.07 -5.86 18.02
C LYS A 333 7.64 -6.19 16.64
N ASP A 334 6.96 -7.06 15.89
CA ASP A 334 7.39 -7.44 14.54
C ASP A 334 7.30 -6.25 13.57
N ILE A 335 6.23 -5.46 13.61
CA ILE A 335 6.07 -4.27 12.74
C ILE A 335 7.12 -3.19 13.01
N LYS A 336 7.60 -3.03 14.24
CA LYS A 336 8.68 -2.08 14.55
C LYS A 336 9.96 -2.35 13.75
N GLN A 337 10.21 -3.60 13.36
CA GLN A 337 11.37 -3.96 12.53
C GLN A 337 11.19 -3.54 11.07
N MET A 338 9.96 -3.25 10.65
CA MET A 338 9.61 -2.80 9.31
C MET A 338 9.53 -1.26 9.25
N SER A 339 10.54 -0.60 9.81
CA SER A 339 10.60 0.87 9.88
C SER A 339 11.09 1.49 8.58
N TRP A 340 10.70 2.75 8.34
CA TRP A 340 11.25 3.54 7.23
C TRP A 340 12.75 3.73 7.33
N HIS A 341 13.34 3.78 8.54
CA HIS A 341 14.78 3.83 8.72
C HIS A 341 15.48 2.67 8.01
N ASN A 342 15.04 1.43 8.28
CA ASN A 342 15.62 0.23 7.67
C ASN A 342 15.40 0.19 6.14
N ALA A 343 14.22 0.63 5.66
CA ALA A 343 13.94 0.68 4.23
C ALA A 343 14.79 1.73 3.51
N TYR A 344 15.00 2.89 4.12
CA TYR A 344 15.86 3.94 3.59
C TYR A 344 17.32 3.52 3.53
N GLU A 345 17.87 2.92 4.58
CA GLU A 345 19.25 2.42 4.56
C GLU A 345 19.49 1.45 3.41
N LYS A 346 18.58 0.50 3.19
CA LYS A 346 18.68 -0.44 2.07
C LYS A 346 18.59 0.27 0.72
N MET A 347 17.65 1.21 0.58
CA MET A 347 17.47 1.96 -0.65
C MET A 347 18.69 2.86 -0.95
N ASP A 348 19.24 3.52 0.06
CA ASP A 348 20.43 4.37 -0.06
C ASP A 348 21.65 3.55 -0.50
N ARG A 349 21.91 2.39 0.14
CA ARG A 349 22.98 1.46 -0.28
C ARG A 349 22.84 1.02 -1.73
N LEU A 350 21.62 0.74 -2.17
CA LEU A 350 21.34 0.31 -3.53
C LEU A 350 21.61 1.42 -4.56
N VAL A 351 21.22 2.66 -4.23
CA VAL A 351 21.24 3.81 -5.14
C VAL A 351 22.60 4.51 -5.12
N GLU A 352 23.18 4.74 -3.94
CA GLU A 352 24.41 5.47 -3.75
C GLU A 352 25.66 4.56 -3.81
N GLY A 353 25.49 3.25 -3.64
CA GLY A 353 26.57 2.29 -3.43
C GLY A 353 26.93 2.15 -1.94
N GLU A 354 27.63 1.08 -1.61
CA GLU A 354 28.23 0.93 -0.27
C GLU A 354 29.31 2.00 -0.11
N LYS A 355 29.18 2.82 0.93
CA LYS A 355 30.23 3.76 1.37
C LYS A 355 31.22 3.05 2.27
#